data_d3d24b55d9907ced48d81b117fd772f3
#
_entry.id   d3d24b55d9907ced48d81b117fd772f3
#
_cell.length_a   1.000
_cell.length_b   1.000
_cell.length_c   1.000
_cell.angle_alpha   90.00
_cell.angle_beta   90.00
_cell.angle_gamma   90.00
#
_symmetry.space_group_name_H-M   'P 1'
#
loop_
_entity.id
_entity.type
_entity.pdbx_description
1 polymer ?
#
loop_
_entity_poly.entity_id
_entity_poly.type
_entity_poly.pdbx_seq_one_letter_code
_entity_poly.pdbx_strand_id
1 'polypeptide(L)'
;AERIQVELVKLVTSDHPEEMQNVYDTGIAAVILPEFCIMMETEQHNPHHIYTVGEHTIRSMQYIRADKVLRLTMLLHDVAKPVCRTEDENGIHHFHGHPQVGAEMSRKILRRLKFDNDTIHRVMALVRAHDDRPPLQGRSVRRAIYRNGTEQYPELFEVKRADILAQSSFLQQEKLLYVDRYEHMYQQIMEKEQCLSLKELAVNGSDLIARGVQPGKEIGEILHQMLEKVLEEPELNEKEVLL
;
A
#
# COMPACT_ATOMS: atom_id res chain seq x y z
N ALA A 1 -13.74 2.01 -23.08
CA ALA A 1 -13.11 1.91 -21.73
C ALA A 1 -14.17 1.96 -20.63
N GLU A 2 -15.11 2.95 -20.62
CA GLU A 2 -16.10 3.15 -19.52
C GLU A 2 -16.99 1.92 -19.25
N ARG A 3 -17.51 1.27 -20.30
CA ARG A 3 -18.29 0.02 -20.16
C ARG A 3 -17.43 -1.11 -19.58
N ILE A 4 -16.17 -1.19 -19.98
CA ILE A 4 -15.22 -2.18 -19.44
C ILE A 4 -14.99 -1.91 -17.94
N GLN A 5 -14.80 -0.65 -17.56
CA GLN A 5 -14.68 -0.25 -16.16
C GLN A 5 -15.86 -0.73 -15.31
N VAL A 6 -17.09 -0.46 -15.78
CA VAL A 6 -18.32 -0.84 -15.07
C VAL A 6 -18.41 -2.36 -14.88
N GLU A 7 -18.17 -3.13 -15.94
CA GLU A 7 -18.24 -4.59 -15.86
C GLU A 7 -17.09 -5.17 -15.02
N LEU A 8 -15.88 -4.62 -15.12
CA LEU A 8 -14.77 -5.04 -14.26
C LEU A 8 -15.07 -4.78 -12.78
N VAL A 9 -15.61 -3.61 -12.43
CA VAL A 9 -15.99 -3.30 -11.04
C VAL A 9 -17.05 -4.28 -10.56
N LYS A 10 -18.11 -4.53 -11.34
CA LYS A 10 -19.14 -5.51 -10.97
C LYS A 10 -18.55 -6.89 -10.72
N LEU A 11 -17.65 -7.34 -11.59
CA LEU A 11 -17.01 -8.63 -11.45
C LEU A 11 -16.17 -8.72 -10.17
N VAL A 12 -15.21 -7.80 -9.99
CA VAL A 12 -14.31 -7.88 -8.84
C VAL A 12 -15.03 -7.65 -7.50
N THR A 13 -16.16 -6.91 -7.49
CA THR A 13 -16.97 -6.67 -6.28
C THR A 13 -18.13 -7.66 -6.12
N SER A 14 -18.26 -8.64 -6.99
CA SER A 14 -19.24 -9.73 -6.84
C SER A 14 -18.83 -10.69 -5.72
N ASP A 15 -19.74 -11.63 -5.41
CA ASP A 15 -19.44 -12.75 -4.51
C ASP A 15 -18.48 -13.78 -5.14
N HIS A 16 -18.20 -13.64 -6.45
CA HIS A 16 -17.39 -14.54 -7.26
C HIS A 16 -16.24 -13.81 -7.96
N PRO A 17 -15.31 -13.15 -7.24
CA PRO A 17 -14.16 -12.48 -7.86
C PRO A 17 -13.20 -13.46 -8.56
N GLU A 18 -13.29 -14.77 -8.24
CA GLU A 18 -12.55 -15.84 -8.91
C GLU A 18 -12.91 -16.01 -10.38
N GLU A 19 -14.03 -15.46 -10.83
CA GLU A 19 -14.41 -15.43 -12.25
C GLU A 19 -13.41 -14.62 -13.11
N MET A 20 -12.49 -13.89 -12.50
CA MET A 20 -11.31 -13.34 -13.18
C MET A 20 -10.47 -14.43 -13.88
N GLN A 21 -10.51 -15.68 -13.39
CA GLN A 21 -9.93 -16.82 -14.10
C GLN A 21 -10.59 -17.02 -15.48
N ASN A 22 -11.91 -16.99 -15.54
CA ASN A 22 -12.65 -17.11 -16.81
C ASN A 22 -12.39 -15.94 -17.76
N VAL A 23 -12.16 -14.74 -17.24
CA VAL A 23 -11.75 -13.56 -18.06
C VAL A 23 -10.39 -13.82 -18.72
N TYR A 24 -9.49 -14.50 -18.02
CA TYR A 24 -8.19 -14.93 -18.57
C TYR A 24 -8.37 -16.06 -19.60
N ASP A 25 -9.04 -17.15 -19.22
CA ASP A 25 -9.19 -18.38 -20.04
C ASP A 25 -9.90 -18.11 -21.39
N THR A 26 -10.84 -17.15 -21.41
CA THR A 26 -11.55 -16.74 -22.63
C THR A 26 -10.77 -15.74 -23.49
N GLY A 27 -9.58 -15.30 -23.05
CA GLY A 27 -8.76 -14.31 -23.75
C GLY A 27 -9.25 -12.87 -23.64
N ILE A 28 -10.33 -12.61 -22.92
CA ILE A 28 -10.85 -11.25 -22.68
C ILE A 28 -9.80 -10.41 -21.95
N ALA A 29 -9.09 -11.00 -20.99
CA ALA A 29 -8.03 -10.32 -20.24
C ALA A 29 -6.95 -9.72 -21.16
N ALA A 30 -6.56 -10.41 -22.23
CA ALA A 30 -5.55 -9.92 -23.16
C ALA A 30 -5.94 -8.59 -23.83
N VAL A 31 -7.24 -8.31 -23.94
CA VAL A 31 -7.77 -7.08 -24.54
C VAL A 31 -7.94 -5.96 -23.51
N ILE A 32 -8.44 -6.28 -22.32
CA ILE A 32 -8.83 -5.27 -21.31
C ILE A 32 -7.75 -5.00 -20.27
N LEU A 33 -7.00 -6.03 -19.88
CA LEU A 33 -5.98 -5.99 -18.82
C LEU A 33 -4.82 -6.94 -19.16
N PRO A 34 -4.04 -6.67 -20.22
CA PRO A 34 -2.95 -7.55 -20.65
C PRO A 34 -1.89 -7.78 -19.56
N GLU A 35 -1.74 -6.84 -18.64
CA GLU A 35 -0.85 -6.99 -17.48
C GLU A 35 -1.25 -8.19 -16.62
N PHE A 36 -2.55 -8.46 -16.50
CA PHE A 36 -3.05 -9.61 -15.74
C PHE A 36 -2.67 -10.95 -16.42
N CYS A 37 -2.65 -11.00 -17.74
CA CYS A 37 -2.17 -12.20 -18.45
C CYS A 37 -0.71 -12.50 -18.10
N ILE A 38 0.15 -11.48 -18.05
CA ILE A 38 1.55 -11.64 -17.66
C ILE A 38 1.67 -12.14 -16.21
N MET A 39 0.80 -11.62 -15.31
CA MET A 39 0.75 -12.11 -13.92
C MET A 39 0.36 -13.59 -13.84
N MET A 40 -0.61 -14.05 -14.65
CA MET A 40 -1.04 -15.46 -14.72
C MET A 40 0.08 -16.41 -15.17
N GLU A 41 1.01 -15.92 -15.99
CA GLU A 41 2.14 -16.67 -16.52
C GLU A 41 3.41 -16.54 -15.65
N THR A 42 3.38 -15.72 -14.59
CA THR A 42 4.55 -15.46 -13.74
C THR A 42 4.57 -16.36 -12.52
N GLU A 43 5.51 -17.30 -12.51
CA GLU A 43 5.78 -18.17 -11.36
C GLU A 43 6.54 -17.43 -10.25
N GLN A 44 6.32 -17.87 -8.99
CA GLN A 44 6.94 -17.30 -7.80
C GLN A 44 7.71 -18.39 -7.05
N HIS A 45 8.93 -18.71 -7.48
CA HIS A 45 9.75 -19.74 -6.86
C HIS A 45 10.31 -19.27 -5.51
N ASN A 46 9.46 -19.25 -4.47
CA ASN A 46 9.88 -19.01 -3.09
C ASN A 46 8.91 -19.68 -2.09
N PRO A 47 9.31 -19.91 -0.83
CA PRO A 47 8.51 -20.65 0.15
C PRO A 47 7.16 -20.01 0.49
N HIS A 48 7.02 -18.71 0.30
CA HIS A 48 5.81 -17.96 0.62
C HIS A 48 4.71 -18.12 -0.43
N HIS A 49 5.06 -18.46 -1.66
CA HIS A 49 4.13 -18.52 -2.79
C HIS A 49 4.18 -19.88 -3.49
N ILE A 50 3.03 -20.53 -3.61
CA ILE A 50 2.82 -21.80 -4.31
C ILE A 50 1.97 -21.61 -5.58
N TYR A 51 1.58 -20.39 -5.87
CA TYR A 51 0.74 -19.98 -6.99
C TYR A 51 1.52 -19.04 -7.90
N THR A 52 1.10 -18.91 -9.15
CA THR A 52 1.53 -17.80 -10.01
C THR A 52 1.10 -16.45 -9.39
N VAL A 53 1.66 -15.35 -9.87
CA VAL A 53 1.26 -14.01 -9.41
C VAL A 53 -0.23 -13.76 -9.64
N GLY A 54 -0.78 -14.20 -10.80
CA GLY A 54 -2.19 -14.04 -11.12
C GLY A 54 -3.11 -14.91 -10.27
N GLU A 55 -2.79 -16.18 -10.07
CA GLU A 55 -3.56 -17.09 -9.21
C GLU A 55 -3.60 -16.57 -7.76
N HIS A 56 -2.45 -16.12 -7.25
CA HIS A 56 -2.37 -15.46 -5.94
C HIS A 56 -3.28 -14.23 -5.88
N THR A 57 -3.26 -13.40 -6.91
CA THR A 57 -4.11 -12.21 -7.04
C THR A 57 -5.60 -12.56 -7.00
N ILE A 58 -6.05 -13.56 -7.74
CA ILE A 58 -7.43 -14.04 -7.71
C ILE A 58 -7.82 -14.48 -6.30
N ARG A 59 -6.98 -15.27 -5.65
CA ARG A 59 -7.22 -15.74 -4.27
C ARG A 59 -7.29 -14.60 -3.27
N SER A 60 -6.41 -13.63 -3.37
CA SER A 60 -6.37 -12.49 -2.45
C SER A 60 -7.66 -11.66 -2.51
N MET A 61 -8.29 -11.55 -3.68
CA MET A 61 -9.59 -10.91 -3.81
C MET A 61 -10.71 -11.62 -3.04
N GLN A 62 -10.64 -12.91 -2.82
CA GLN A 62 -11.64 -13.66 -2.05
C GLN A 62 -11.55 -13.38 -0.54
N TYR A 63 -10.40 -12.95 -0.03
CA TYR A 63 -10.15 -12.70 1.39
C TYR A 63 -10.39 -11.25 1.81
N ILE A 64 -10.85 -10.39 0.91
CA ILE A 64 -11.13 -8.98 1.20
C ILE A 64 -12.61 -8.66 0.92
N ARG A 65 -13.18 -7.74 1.69
CA ARG A 65 -14.59 -7.34 1.48
C ARG A 65 -14.83 -6.78 0.07
N ALA A 66 -16.09 -6.86 -0.38
CA ALA A 66 -16.52 -6.44 -1.71
C ALA A 66 -16.62 -4.89 -1.83
N ASP A 67 -15.48 -4.21 -1.69
CA ASP A 67 -15.35 -2.78 -1.90
C ASP A 67 -14.56 -2.50 -3.18
N LYS A 68 -14.95 -1.48 -3.94
CA LYS A 68 -14.34 -1.12 -5.23
C LYS A 68 -12.83 -0.89 -5.11
N VAL A 69 -12.41 -0.07 -4.14
CA VAL A 69 -11.00 0.31 -3.98
C VAL A 69 -10.18 -0.89 -3.51
N LEU A 70 -10.69 -1.62 -2.52
CA LEU A 70 -9.99 -2.78 -1.97
C LEU A 70 -9.83 -3.91 -2.99
N ARG A 71 -10.89 -4.24 -3.73
CA ARG A 71 -10.84 -5.29 -4.76
C ARG A 71 -9.93 -4.91 -5.93
N LEU A 72 -9.94 -3.63 -6.36
CA LEU A 72 -8.99 -3.12 -7.36
C LEU A 72 -7.56 -3.10 -6.82
N THR A 73 -7.38 -2.80 -5.54
CA THR A 73 -6.07 -2.90 -4.90
C THR A 73 -5.55 -4.33 -4.95
N MET A 74 -6.36 -5.32 -4.55
CA MET A 74 -5.94 -6.72 -4.62
C MET A 74 -5.68 -7.17 -6.06
N LEU A 75 -6.47 -6.73 -7.03
CA LEU A 75 -6.24 -7.03 -8.45
C LEU A 75 -4.89 -6.52 -8.95
N LEU A 76 -4.37 -5.42 -8.38
CA LEU A 76 -3.20 -4.71 -8.90
C LEU A 76 -2.00 -4.70 -7.93
N HIS A 77 -2.10 -5.21 -6.69
CA HIS A 77 -1.03 -5.07 -5.69
C HIS A 77 0.31 -5.66 -6.16
N ASP A 78 0.25 -6.74 -6.88
CA ASP A 78 1.39 -7.49 -7.39
C ASP A 78 1.66 -7.30 -8.90
N VAL A 79 1.00 -6.35 -9.56
CA VAL A 79 1.05 -6.15 -11.01
C VAL A 79 2.47 -5.90 -11.56
N ALA A 80 3.37 -5.41 -10.72
CA ALA A 80 4.76 -5.17 -11.09
C ALA A 80 5.72 -6.33 -10.76
N LYS A 81 5.29 -7.39 -10.09
CA LYS A 81 6.15 -8.55 -9.83
C LYS A 81 6.80 -9.09 -11.09
N PRO A 82 6.07 -9.27 -12.23
CA PRO A 82 6.70 -9.76 -13.45
C PRO A 82 7.90 -8.94 -13.94
N VAL A 83 7.79 -7.60 -13.86
CA VAL A 83 8.86 -6.69 -14.33
C VAL A 83 9.95 -6.45 -13.29
N CYS A 84 9.70 -6.75 -12.02
CA CYS A 84 10.66 -6.63 -10.92
C CYS A 84 11.33 -7.97 -10.56
N ARG A 85 10.98 -9.07 -11.27
CA ARG A 85 11.53 -10.40 -10.97
C ARG A 85 13.02 -10.46 -11.22
N THR A 86 13.74 -10.92 -10.21
CA THR A 86 15.13 -11.36 -10.28
C THR A 86 15.23 -12.76 -9.70
N GLU A 87 16.27 -13.49 -10.05
CA GLU A 87 16.53 -14.84 -9.54
C GLU A 87 17.94 -14.86 -8.93
N ASP A 88 18.07 -15.46 -7.76
CA ASP A 88 19.37 -15.64 -7.11
C ASP A 88 20.02 -16.98 -7.54
N GLU A 89 21.23 -17.22 -7.04
CA GLU A 89 22.04 -18.43 -7.34
C GLU A 89 21.38 -19.76 -6.92
N ASN A 90 20.38 -19.70 -6.06
CA ASN A 90 19.60 -20.85 -5.58
C ASN A 90 18.29 -21.05 -6.36
N GLY A 91 18.03 -20.24 -7.39
CA GLY A 91 16.78 -20.29 -8.15
C GLY A 91 15.58 -19.65 -7.42
N ILE A 92 15.82 -18.87 -6.37
CA ILE A 92 14.78 -18.17 -5.62
C ILE A 92 14.42 -16.86 -6.33
N HIS A 93 13.13 -16.64 -6.55
CA HIS A 93 12.62 -15.41 -7.14
C HIS A 93 12.45 -14.31 -6.10
N HIS A 94 12.97 -13.12 -6.44
CA HIS A 94 12.84 -11.88 -5.67
C HIS A 94 12.14 -10.81 -6.52
N PHE A 95 11.39 -9.91 -5.85
CA PHE A 95 10.56 -8.89 -6.51
C PHE A 95 10.78 -7.50 -5.89
N HIS A 96 12.04 -7.12 -5.68
CA HIS A 96 12.39 -5.87 -5.01
C HIS A 96 11.81 -4.64 -5.73
N GLY A 97 11.18 -3.75 -4.96
CA GLY A 97 10.63 -2.50 -5.48
C GLY A 97 9.27 -2.64 -6.21
N HIS A 98 8.70 -3.86 -6.26
CA HIS A 98 7.41 -4.06 -6.94
C HIS A 98 6.26 -3.18 -6.39
N PRO A 99 6.18 -2.81 -5.09
CA PRO A 99 5.10 -1.94 -4.64
C PRO A 99 5.16 -0.53 -5.23
N GLN A 100 6.35 0.05 -5.35
CA GLN A 100 6.56 1.38 -5.93
C GLN A 100 6.27 1.39 -7.43
N VAL A 101 6.83 0.43 -8.15
CA VAL A 101 6.58 0.26 -9.60
C VAL A 101 5.13 -0.09 -9.85
N GLY A 102 4.54 -0.97 -9.02
CA GLY A 102 3.15 -1.38 -9.09
C GLY A 102 2.16 -0.24 -8.91
N ALA A 103 2.43 0.68 -7.99
CA ALA A 103 1.61 1.88 -7.82
C ALA A 103 1.56 2.73 -9.10
N GLU A 104 2.69 2.92 -9.78
CA GLU A 104 2.74 3.66 -11.04
C GLU A 104 2.09 2.89 -12.21
N MET A 105 2.24 1.57 -12.24
CA MET A 105 1.54 0.72 -13.22
C MET A 105 0.02 0.79 -12.98
N SER A 106 -0.43 0.67 -11.74
CA SER A 106 -1.84 0.78 -11.35
C SER A 106 -2.44 2.11 -11.81
N ARG A 107 -1.72 3.24 -11.63
CA ARG A 107 -2.14 4.54 -12.13
C ARG A 107 -2.40 4.54 -13.64
N LYS A 108 -1.46 3.97 -14.42
CA LYS A 108 -1.59 3.90 -15.88
C LYS A 108 -2.77 3.02 -16.30
N ILE A 109 -2.93 1.86 -15.67
CA ILE A 109 -4.02 0.91 -15.92
C ILE A 109 -5.38 1.55 -15.62
N LEU A 110 -5.54 2.11 -14.42
CA LEU A 110 -6.80 2.70 -13.99
C LEU A 110 -7.18 3.95 -14.83
N ARG A 111 -6.20 4.76 -15.24
CA ARG A 111 -6.43 5.86 -16.18
C ARG A 111 -6.88 5.36 -17.56
N ARG A 112 -6.25 4.31 -18.08
CA ARG A 112 -6.64 3.67 -19.34
C ARG A 112 -8.08 3.17 -19.29
N LEU A 113 -8.47 2.63 -18.12
CA LEU A 113 -9.83 2.13 -17.85
C LEU A 113 -10.82 3.23 -17.44
N LYS A 114 -10.41 4.51 -17.40
CA LYS A 114 -11.24 5.68 -17.09
C LYS A 114 -11.78 5.74 -15.66
N PHE A 115 -11.06 5.21 -14.69
CA PHE A 115 -11.39 5.42 -13.27
C PHE A 115 -11.20 6.89 -12.86
N ASP A 116 -11.96 7.31 -11.86
CA ASP A 116 -11.86 8.63 -11.24
C ASP A 116 -10.54 8.80 -10.45
N ASN A 117 -10.13 10.05 -10.25
CA ASN A 117 -8.86 10.35 -9.60
C ASN A 117 -8.80 9.89 -8.14
N ASP A 118 -9.90 9.94 -7.39
CA ASP A 118 -9.96 9.48 -6.00
C ASP A 118 -9.69 7.98 -5.93
N THR A 119 -10.40 7.18 -6.72
CA THR A 119 -10.15 5.74 -6.84
C THR A 119 -8.69 5.45 -7.21
N ILE A 120 -8.13 6.18 -8.19
CA ILE A 120 -6.74 6.00 -8.61
C ILE A 120 -5.78 6.29 -7.46
N HIS A 121 -5.94 7.39 -6.75
CA HIS A 121 -5.04 7.78 -5.66
C HIS A 121 -5.07 6.79 -4.51
N ARG A 122 -6.26 6.35 -4.10
CA ARG A 122 -6.43 5.38 -3.01
C ARG A 122 -5.83 4.02 -3.35
N VAL A 123 -6.11 3.49 -4.55
CA VAL A 123 -5.51 2.21 -5.00
C VAL A 123 -3.99 2.32 -5.07
N MET A 124 -3.45 3.40 -5.66
CA MET A 124 -2.00 3.61 -5.73
C MET A 124 -1.33 3.61 -4.35
N ALA A 125 -1.95 4.29 -3.38
CA ALA A 125 -1.40 4.40 -2.04
C ALA A 125 -1.41 3.04 -1.33
N LEU A 126 -2.50 2.28 -1.44
CA LEU A 126 -2.60 0.93 -0.88
C LEU A 126 -1.62 -0.06 -1.55
N VAL A 127 -1.52 -0.02 -2.90
CA VAL A 127 -0.54 -0.82 -3.64
C VAL A 127 0.89 -0.48 -3.22
N ARG A 128 1.22 0.80 -3.04
CA ARG A 128 2.55 1.22 -2.59
C ARG A 128 2.91 0.74 -1.20
N ALA A 129 1.92 0.65 -0.31
CA ALA A 129 2.12 0.35 1.11
C ALA A 129 1.88 -1.14 1.47
N HIS A 130 1.32 -1.96 0.56
CA HIS A 130 0.84 -3.30 0.89
C HIS A 130 1.94 -4.20 1.50
N ASP A 131 3.18 -4.10 1.03
CA ASP A 131 4.32 -4.89 1.52
C ASP A 131 5.20 -4.14 2.54
N ASP A 132 4.80 -2.93 2.97
CA ASP A 132 5.54 -2.18 4.00
C ASP A 132 5.46 -2.87 5.36
N ARG A 133 6.62 -3.18 5.96
CA ARG A 133 6.75 -3.92 7.23
C ARG A 133 7.68 -3.19 8.19
N PRO A 134 7.25 -2.05 8.76
CA PRO A 134 8.08 -1.33 9.69
C PRO A 134 8.37 -2.17 10.95
N PRO A 135 9.55 -2.05 11.54
CA PRO A 135 9.79 -2.58 12.88
C PRO A 135 8.68 -2.13 13.86
N LEU A 136 8.18 -3.04 14.68
CA LEU A 136 7.12 -2.75 15.66
C LEU A 136 7.65 -1.94 16.85
N GLN A 137 8.09 -0.72 16.57
CA GLN A 137 8.55 0.30 17.50
C GLN A 137 7.79 1.59 17.21
N GLY A 138 7.36 2.32 18.25
CA GLY A 138 6.53 3.52 18.10
C GLY A 138 7.04 4.50 17.04
N ARG A 139 8.34 4.85 17.08
CA ARG A 139 8.99 5.73 16.07
C ARG A 139 8.87 5.21 14.65
N SER A 140 9.08 3.91 14.44
CA SER A 140 9.05 3.31 13.09
C SER A 140 7.62 3.28 12.54
N VAL A 141 6.65 3.00 13.40
CA VAL A 141 5.23 3.00 13.04
C VAL A 141 4.74 4.41 12.74
N ARG A 142 5.10 5.43 13.57
CA ARG A 142 4.76 6.83 13.28
C ARG A 142 5.34 7.32 11.95
N ARG A 143 6.60 7.00 11.65
CA ARG A 143 7.21 7.32 10.35
C ARG A 143 6.51 6.62 9.18
N ALA A 144 6.08 5.37 9.36
CA ALA A 144 5.31 4.67 8.34
C ALA A 144 3.93 5.32 8.13
N ILE A 145 3.24 5.72 9.21
CA ILE A 145 1.96 6.44 9.13
C ILE A 145 2.15 7.79 8.41
N TYR A 146 3.16 8.58 8.79
CA TYR A 146 3.46 9.84 8.12
C TYR A 146 3.69 9.66 6.60
N ARG A 147 4.48 8.66 6.22
CA ARG A 147 4.82 8.38 4.81
C ARG A 147 3.61 7.93 3.98
N ASN A 148 2.75 7.11 4.56
CA ASN A 148 1.63 6.48 3.85
C ASN A 148 0.30 7.25 3.99
N GLY A 149 0.19 8.19 4.94
CA GLY A 149 -1.04 8.90 5.29
C GLY A 149 -1.90 8.13 6.29
N THR A 150 -2.56 8.85 7.20
CA THR A 150 -3.33 8.26 8.32
C THR A 150 -4.63 7.60 7.88
N GLU A 151 -5.32 8.17 6.89
CA GLU A 151 -6.69 7.79 6.52
C GLU A 151 -6.81 6.39 5.91
N GLN A 152 -5.72 5.87 5.34
CA GLN A 152 -5.75 4.62 4.57
C GLN A 152 -5.36 3.38 5.40
N TYR A 153 -4.93 3.57 6.64
CA TYR A 153 -4.41 2.46 7.45
C TYR A 153 -5.43 1.37 7.76
N PRO A 154 -6.70 1.66 8.08
CA PRO A 154 -7.70 0.60 8.28
C PRO A 154 -7.83 -0.31 7.04
N GLU A 155 -7.88 0.28 5.86
CA GLU A 155 -7.94 -0.45 4.59
C GLU A 155 -6.62 -1.20 4.29
N LEU A 156 -5.49 -0.61 4.64
CA LEU A 156 -4.17 -1.25 4.47
C LEU A 156 -4.03 -2.53 5.29
N PHE A 157 -4.57 -2.58 6.51
CA PHE A 157 -4.56 -3.80 7.32
C PHE A 157 -5.44 -4.90 6.71
N GLU A 158 -6.59 -4.54 6.11
CA GLU A 158 -7.40 -5.49 5.35
C GLU A 158 -6.63 -6.05 4.15
N VAL A 159 -5.98 -5.19 3.37
CA VAL A 159 -5.14 -5.57 2.22
C VAL A 159 -4.03 -6.53 2.64
N LYS A 160 -3.28 -6.21 3.71
CA LYS A 160 -2.20 -7.06 4.22
C LYS A 160 -2.70 -8.44 4.67
N ARG A 161 -3.84 -8.51 5.34
CA ARG A 161 -4.43 -9.80 5.76
C ARG A 161 -4.86 -10.62 4.55
N ALA A 162 -5.51 -10.00 3.57
CA ALA A 162 -5.97 -10.68 2.36
C ALA A 162 -4.80 -11.24 1.54
N ASP A 163 -3.71 -10.47 1.39
CA ASP A 163 -2.48 -10.94 0.76
C ASP A 163 -1.89 -12.15 1.49
N ILE A 164 -1.73 -12.08 2.81
CA ILE A 164 -1.18 -13.17 3.63
C ILE A 164 -2.05 -14.44 3.56
N LEU A 165 -3.37 -14.29 3.61
CA LEU A 165 -4.30 -15.43 3.54
C LEU A 165 -4.27 -16.14 2.18
N ALA A 166 -3.92 -15.44 1.13
CA ALA A 166 -3.76 -16.00 -0.21
C ALA A 166 -2.38 -16.64 -0.47
N GLN A 167 -1.42 -16.48 0.42
CA GLN A 167 -0.09 -17.08 0.35
C GLN A 167 -0.09 -18.56 0.78
N SER A 168 1.07 -19.20 0.74
CA SER A 168 1.28 -20.52 1.34
C SER A 168 1.10 -20.48 2.87
N SER A 169 0.93 -21.64 3.49
CA SER A 169 0.87 -21.76 4.96
C SER A 169 2.20 -21.43 5.67
N PHE A 170 3.29 -21.26 4.91
CA PHE A 170 4.61 -20.96 5.46
C PHE A 170 4.64 -19.62 6.20
N LEU A 171 4.88 -19.67 7.49
CA LEU A 171 4.88 -18.53 8.41
C LEU A 171 3.57 -17.68 8.39
N GLN A 172 2.46 -18.23 7.91
CA GLN A 172 1.22 -17.47 7.72
C GLN A 172 0.70 -16.92 9.05
N GLN A 173 0.69 -17.72 10.11
CA GLN A 173 0.24 -17.26 11.44
C GLN A 173 1.14 -16.17 12.02
N GLU A 174 2.45 -16.29 11.86
CA GLU A 174 3.41 -15.27 12.32
C GLU A 174 3.22 -13.94 11.58
N LYS A 175 2.97 -14.00 10.27
CA LYS A 175 2.67 -12.82 9.46
C LYS A 175 1.36 -12.15 9.88
N LEU A 176 0.30 -12.91 10.14
CA LEU A 176 -0.97 -12.39 10.63
C LEU A 176 -0.80 -11.75 12.01
N LEU A 177 -0.10 -12.41 12.93
CA LEU A 177 0.21 -11.85 14.25
C LEU A 177 1.01 -10.53 14.16
N TYR A 178 1.95 -10.43 13.19
CA TYR A 178 2.64 -9.18 12.94
C TYR A 178 1.65 -8.07 12.54
N VAL A 179 0.71 -8.36 11.62
CA VAL A 179 -0.30 -7.38 11.19
C VAL A 179 -1.19 -6.94 12.36
N ASP A 180 -1.63 -7.87 13.20
CA ASP A 180 -2.45 -7.57 14.38
C ASP A 180 -1.71 -6.67 15.38
N ARG A 181 -0.43 -6.94 15.64
CA ARG A 181 0.41 -6.09 16.51
C ARG A 181 0.65 -4.71 15.88
N TYR A 182 0.83 -4.65 14.56
CA TYR A 182 1.02 -3.39 13.85
C TYR A 182 -0.24 -2.53 13.93
N GLU A 183 -1.41 -3.12 13.70
CA GLU A 183 -2.70 -2.43 13.83
C GLU A 183 -2.95 -1.95 15.25
N HIS A 184 -2.66 -2.78 16.26
CA HIS A 184 -2.76 -2.36 17.66
C HIS A 184 -1.86 -1.16 17.99
N MET A 185 -0.61 -1.15 17.51
CA MET A 185 0.27 0.00 17.68
C MET A 185 -0.23 1.25 16.94
N TYR A 186 -0.77 1.08 15.75
CA TYR A 186 -1.42 2.17 15.03
C TYR A 186 -2.57 2.77 15.86
N GLN A 187 -3.46 1.94 16.38
CA GLN A 187 -4.58 2.38 17.23
C GLN A 187 -4.10 3.15 18.45
N GLN A 188 -3.09 2.63 19.15
CA GLN A 188 -2.50 3.33 20.31
C GLN A 188 -1.90 4.70 19.97
N ILE A 189 -1.28 4.84 18.79
CA ILE A 189 -0.72 6.10 18.33
C ILE A 189 -1.85 7.09 18.00
N MET A 190 -2.91 6.62 17.34
CA MET A 190 -4.07 7.45 16.99
C MET A 190 -4.85 7.90 18.24
N GLU A 191 -5.06 7.01 19.21
CA GLU A 191 -5.74 7.32 20.48
C GLU A 191 -4.99 8.38 21.32
N LYS A 192 -3.66 8.43 21.21
CA LYS A 192 -2.84 9.41 21.92
C LYS A 192 -2.75 10.76 21.20
N GLU A 193 -3.43 10.91 20.07
CA GLU A 193 -3.40 12.13 19.24
C GLU A 193 -1.97 12.65 18.98
N GLN A 194 -1.04 11.71 18.74
CA GLN A 194 0.37 12.05 18.49
C GLN A 194 0.52 12.78 17.17
N CYS A 195 1.44 13.76 17.13
CA CYS A 195 1.75 14.49 15.90
C CYS A 195 2.29 13.55 14.82
N LEU A 196 1.60 13.50 13.68
CA LEU A 196 1.90 12.63 12.55
C LEU A 196 2.04 13.41 11.23
N SER A 197 1.93 14.74 11.28
CA SER A 197 2.02 15.59 10.10
C SER A 197 2.58 16.98 10.42
N LEU A 198 3.06 17.68 9.39
CA LEU A 198 3.51 19.09 9.54
C LEU A 198 2.40 20.03 10.04
N LYS A 199 1.12 19.69 9.81
CA LYS A 199 -0.03 20.49 10.25
C LYS A 199 -0.28 20.39 11.76
N GLU A 200 0.15 19.28 12.36
CA GLU A 200 -0.03 18.96 13.78
C GLU A 200 1.19 19.38 14.63
N LEU A 201 2.26 19.88 13.99
CA LEU A 201 3.41 20.43 14.70
C LEU A 201 2.99 21.67 15.52
N ALA A 202 3.48 21.75 16.76
CA ALA A 202 3.25 22.89 17.65
C ALA A 202 3.87 24.20 17.12
N VAL A 203 4.75 24.11 16.14
CA VAL A 203 5.45 25.22 15.48
C VAL A 203 5.11 25.24 13.99
N ASN A 204 4.89 26.44 13.46
CA ASN A 204 4.63 26.67 12.05
C ASN A 204 5.63 27.67 11.43
N GLY A 205 5.52 27.92 10.13
CA GLY A 205 6.44 28.81 9.42
C GLY A 205 6.44 30.25 9.94
N SER A 206 5.30 30.76 10.44
CA SER A 206 5.22 32.10 11.01
C SER A 206 6.01 32.21 12.31
N ASP A 207 6.04 31.17 13.11
CA ASP A 207 6.82 31.13 14.35
C ASP A 207 8.32 31.21 14.06
N LEU A 208 8.78 30.49 13.01
CA LEU A 208 10.19 30.53 12.59
C LEU A 208 10.58 31.91 12.04
N ILE A 209 9.69 32.58 11.28
CA ILE A 209 9.92 33.94 10.79
C ILE A 209 10.03 34.89 11.96
N ALA A 210 9.18 34.78 12.97
CA ALA A 210 9.25 35.60 14.18
C ALA A 210 10.57 35.41 14.95
N ARG A 211 11.26 34.29 14.78
CA ARG A 211 12.61 34.00 15.33
C ARG A 211 13.75 34.40 14.37
N GLY A 212 13.44 35.05 13.24
CA GLY A 212 14.44 35.60 12.32
C GLY A 212 14.80 34.72 11.16
N VAL A 213 14.15 33.55 10.97
CA VAL A 213 14.36 32.72 9.79
C VAL A 213 13.78 33.43 8.56
N GLN A 214 14.56 33.54 7.50
CA GLN A 214 14.10 34.20 6.28
C GLN A 214 13.02 33.36 5.56
N PRO A 215 11.96 34.03 5.05
CA PRO A 215 10.94 33.35 4.25
C PRO A 215 11.55 32.64 3.04
N GLY A 216 11.29 31.34 2.89
CA GLY A 216 11.83 30.55 1.78
C GLY A 216 11.82 29.06 2.05
N LYS A 217 12.58 28.36 1.25
CA LYS A 217 12.69 26.88 1.29
C LYS A 217 13.22 26.35 2.63
N GLU A 218 14.10 27.13 3.28
CA GLU A 218 14.68 26.79 4.57
C GLU A 218 13.66 26.54 5.66
N ILE A 219 12.54 27.30 5.69
CA ILE A 219 11.43 27.09 6.63
C ILE A 219 10.87 25.67 6.51
N GLY A 220 10.64 25.20 5.27
CA GLY A 220 10.14 23.86 5.03
C GLY A 220 11.12 22.79 5.51
N GLU A 221 12.41 22.99 5.28
CA GLU A 221 13.46 22.06 5.70
C GLU A 221 13.55 21.96 7.23
N ILE A 222 13.47 23.11 7.95
CA ILE A 222 13.47 23.15 9.40
C ILE A 222 12.22 22.44 9.97
N LEU A 223 11.02 22.74 9.44
CA LEU A 223 9.78 22.07 9.89
C LEU A 223 9.83 20.55 9.68
N HIS A 224 10.37 20.10 8.56
CA HIS A 224 10.57 18.66 8.35
C HIS A 224 11.55 18.03 9.35
N GLN A 225 12.65 18.72 9.67
CA GLN A 225 13.60 18.24 10.69
C GLN A 225 12.96 18.18 12.09
N MET A 226 12.15 19.18 12.43
CA MET A 226 11.40 19.18 13.69
C MET A 226 10.41 18.01 13.73
N LEU A 227 9.65 17.80 12.65
CA LEU A 227 8.72 16.68 12.56
C LEU A 227 9.43 15.32 12.70
N GLU A 228 10.58 15.13 12.07
CA GLU A 228 11.35 13.89 12.22
C GLU A 228 11.74 13.60 13.68
N LYS A 229 12.09 14.65 14.45
CA LYS A 229 12.36 14.50 15.89
C LYS A 229 11.09 14.18 16.68
N VAL A 230 9.98 14.84 16.37
CA VAL A 230 8.68 14.58 17.02
C VAL A 230 8.14 13.19 16.68
N LEU A 231 8.36 12.69 15.46
CA LEU A 231 8.03 11.31 15.10
C LEU A 231 8.86 10.28 15.89
N GLU A 232 10.05 10.64 16.31
CA GLU A 232 10.88 9.82 17.18
C GLU A 232 10.44 9.91 18.65
N GLU A 233 10.26 11.14 19.14
CA GLU A 233 9.90 11.48 20.53
C GLU A 233 8.69 12.45 20.52
N PRO A 234 7.44 11.95 20.58
CA PRO A 234 6.24 12.79 20.48
C PRO A 234 6.13 13.88 21.55
N GLU A 235 6.73 13.67 22.69
CA GLU A 235 6.75 14.60 23.83
C GLU A 235 7.48 15.92 23.50
N LEU A 236 8.31 15.92 22.45
CA LEU A 236 8.97 17.14 21.96
C LEU A 236 8.03 18.10 21.21
N ASN A 237 6.79 17.70 20.91
CA ASN A 237 5.84 18.54 20.18
C ASN A 237 5.26 19.68 21.06
N GLU A 238 6.13 20.42 21.66
CA GLU A 238 5.81 21.63 22.45
C GLU A 238 6.53 22.83 21.81
N LYS A 239 5.80 23.96 21.72
CA LYS A 239 6.33 25.15 21.03
C LYS A 239 7.63 25.68 21.65
N GLU A 240 7.72 25.63 22.98
CA GLU A 240 8.88 26.09 23.74
C GLU A 240 10.09 25.16 23.60
N VAL A 241 9.86 23.89 23.31
CA VAL A 241 10.91 22.89 23.12
C VAL A 241 11.46 22.93 21.68
N LEU A 242 10.58 23.20 20.70
CA LEU A 242 10.95 23.20 19.28
C LEU A 242 11.60 24.53 18.82
N LEU A 243 11.38 25.65 19.52
CA LEU A 243 11.90 26.99 19.19
C LEU A 243 13.11 27.36 20.05
#